data_81b611cbd6a86da72e2b47ce9200a468
#
_entry.id   81b611cbd6a86da72e2b47ce9200a468
#
_cell.length_a   1.000
_cell.length_b   1.000
_cell.length_c   1.000
_cell.angle_alpha   90.00
_cell.angle_beta   90.00
_cell.angle_gamma   90.00
#
_symmetry.space_group_name_H-M   'P 1'
#
loop_
_entity.id
_entity.type
_entity.pdbx_description
1 polymer ?
#
loop_
_entity_poly.entity_id
_entity_poly.type
_entity_poly.pdbx_seq_one_letter_code
_entity_poly.pdbx_strand_id
1 'polypeptide(L)'
;MNIRLMAAALLASVAAPAFSANAADLEVTHWWTSGGEAAAVAELAKAFDATGNHWVDGAIAGSGGTARPIMISRITGGDPMGATQFNHGRQAEELVQAGLMRDLTDVATKEHWKDIIRPSSLLDSCTINGKIYCAPVNIHSWQWLWLSNAAFKKAGVEVPKNWDEFVAAAPALEKAGIVPLAIGGQPWQATGAFDVLMVAIAGKDTFQKVFGDRDAKVAAGPEIAKVFKAADDARKMSKGSNVQDWNQATNMVITGKAGGQIMGDWAQGEFALAGQKAGTDYTCLPGLGVNEIISTGGDAFYFPLLKDEAKSKAQDALAKTLLDPKTQVAFNLKKGSLPVRGDVDLTAANDCMKKGLEILKKGNVIKGTDQLLSADTQKQKEDLFSEFFANPSMTPEAAQKRFAEIIAAAD
;
A
#
# COMPACT_ATOMS: atom_id res chain seq x y z
N MET A 1 36.08 73.25 40.98
CA MET A 1 36.03 71.80 41.13
C MET A 1 34.88 71.31 40.26
N ASN A 2 35.17 70.88 38.98
CA ASN A 2 34.19 70.63 37.97
C ASN A 2 33.85 69.14 37.91
N ILE A 3 32.62 68.78 38.19
CA ILE A 3 32.14 67.43 38.07
C ILE A 3 31.46 67.33 36.70
N ARG A 4 32.05 66.57 35.79
CA ARG A 4 31.45 66.22 34.49
C ARG A 4 30.57 64.96 34.68
N LEU A 5 29.28 65.15 34.46
CA LEU A 5 28.32 63.99 34.25
C LEU A 5 28.52 63.40 32.86
N MET A 6 28.86 62.15 32.79
CA MET A 6 28.78 61.30 31.57
C MET A 6 27.38 60.68 31.52
N ALA A 7 26.61 61.02 30.55
CA ALA A 7 25.37 60.33 30.22
C ALA A 7 25.69 59.10 29.34
N ALA A 8 25.44 57.90 29.85
CA ALA A 8 25.51 56.70 29.08
C ALA A 8 24.15 56.47 28.40
N ALA A 9 24.14 56.54 27.05
CA ALA A 9 22.97 56.19 26.26
C ALA A 9 22.89 54.65 26.10
N LEU A 10 21.91 53.99 26.74
CA LEU A 10 21.54 52.62 26.48
C LEU A 10 20.75 52.55 25.15
N LEU A 11 21.37 51.98 24.13
CA LEU A 11 20.69 51.55 22.93
C LEU A 11 19.95 50.22 23.22
N ALA A 12 18.65 50.30 23.48
CA ALA A 12 17.79 49.14 23.53
C ALA A 12 17.54 48.65 22.06
N SER A 13 18.21 47.58 21.67
CA SER A 13 17.92 46.86 20.45
C SER A 13 16.56 46.14 20.59
N VAL A 14 15.54 46.71 19.98
CA VAL A 14 14.24 46.06 19.81
C VAL A 14 14.46 44.93 18.78
N ALA A 15 14.59 43.69 19.26
CA ALA A 15 14.48 42.51 18.39
C ALA A 15 13.05 42.43 17.92
N ALA A 16 12.81 42.80 16.65
CA ALA A 16 11.54 42.53 16.00
C ALA A 16 11.29 41.01 16.02
N PRO A 17 10.09 40.55 16.42
CA PRO A 17 9.77 39.14 16.28
C PRO A 17 9.87 38.80 14.83
N ALA A 18 10.71 37.85 14.47
CA ALA A 18 10.67 37.21 13.15
C ALA A 18 9.28 36.60 13.05
N PHE A 19 8.43 37.15 12.19
CA PHE A 19 7.16 36.51 11.83
C PHE A 19 7.52 35.16 11.22
N SER A 20 7.30 34.10 11.98
CA SER A 20 7.27 32.75 11.47
C SER A 20 6.32 32.74 10.29
N ALA A 21 6.78 32.30 9.14
CA ALA A 21 5.91 32.05 7.98
C ALA A 21 4.72 31.22 8.51
N ASN A 22 3.49 31.68 8.25
CA ASN A 22 2.25 31.17 8.80
C ASN A 22 2.24 29.64 8.83
N ALA A 23 2.47 29.08 10.03
CA ALA A 23 2.24 27.66 10.31
C ALA A 23 0.77 27.37 9.99
N ALA A 24 0.51 26.34 9.21
CA ALA A 24 -0.85 25.97 8.85
C ALA A 24 -1.19 24.57 9.36
N ASP A 25 -2.39 24.44 9.91
CA ASP A 25 -2.99 23.15 10.19
C ASP A 25 -3.43 22.54 8.84
N LEU A 26 -2.91 21.34 8.53
CA LEU A 26 -3.23 20.62 7.31
C LEU A 26 -3.87 19.28 7.65
N GLU A 27 -5.17 19.13 7.41
CA GLU A 27 -5.85 17.85 7.57
C GLU A 27 -5.36 16.87 6.50
N VAL A 28 -4.89 15.70 6.94
CA VAL A 28 -4.39 14.64 6.08
C VAL A 28 -5.23 13.39 6.29
N THR A 29 -6.05 13.03 5.30
CA THR A 29 -6.90 11.85 5.40
C THR A 29 -6.19 10.62 4.84
N HIS A 30 -6.32 9.51 5.56
CA HIS A 30 -5.75 8.22 5.21
C HIS A 30 -6.53 7.08 5.88
N TRP A 31 -6.26 5.83 5.48
CA TRP A 31 -6.86 4.63 6.07
C TRP A 31 -5.89 3.75 6.87
N TRP A 32 -4.72 4.27 7.22
CA TRP A 32 -3.71 3.57 8.00
C TRP A 32 -4.06 3.60 9.50
N THR A 33 -4.87 2.63 9.93
CA THR A 33 -5.40 2.58 11.30
C THR A 33 -4.99 1.33 12.08
N SER A 34 -4.32 0.35 11.45
CA SER A 34 -3.73 -0.79 12.17
C SER A 34 -2.52 -0.33 13.00
N GLY A 35 -2.07 -1.17 13.94
CA GLY A 35 -0.98 -0.78 14.81
C GLY A 35 0.33 -0.47 14.06
N GLY A 36 0.71 -1.31 13.11
CA GLY A 36 1.90 -1.11 12.27
C GLY A 36 1.76 0.11 11.36
N GLU A 37 0.58 0.32 10.78
CA GLU A 37 0.30 1.46 9.91
C GLU A 37 0.29 2.79 10.68
N ALA A 38 -0.34 2.82 11.87
CA ALA A 38 -0.35 4.00 12.74
C ALA A 38 1.08 4.40 13.17
N ALA A 39 1.93 3.41 13.46
CA ALA A 39 3.34 3.68 13.75
C ALA A 39 4.11 4.24 12.54
N ALA A 40 3.75 3.84 11.32
CA ALA A 40 4.35 4.35 10.10
C ALA A 40 3.90 5.79 9.80
N VAL A 41 2.59 6.08 9.84
CA VAL A 41 2.08 7.43 9.55
C VAL A 41 2.56 8.47 10.56
N ALA A 42 2.81 8.06 11.80
CA ALA A 42 3.38 8.93 12.81
C ALA A 42 4.78 9.48 12.42
N GLU A 43 5.56 8.74 11.63
CA GLU A 43 6.85 9.25 11.11
C GLU A 43 6.62 10.35 10.05
N LEU A 44 5.56 10.24 9.23
CA LEU A 44 5.19 11.29 8.26
C LEU A 44 4.73 12.56 9.00
N ALA A 45 3.83 12.40 9.96
CA ALA A 45 3.32 13.51 10.78
C ALA A 45 4.45 14.24 11.50
N LYS A 46 5.34 13.50 12.18
CA LYS A 46 6.51 14.04 12.84
C LYS A 46 7.43 14.82 11.89
N ALA A 47 7.68 14.29 10.70
CA ALA A 47 8.53 14.94 9.70
C ALA A 47 7.87 16.22 9.16
N PHE A 48 6.56 16.20 8.96
CA PHE A 48 5.81 17.38 8.52
C PHE A 48 5.74 18.46 9.60
N ASP A 49 5.47 18.11 10.85
CA ASP A 49 5.43 19.05 11.98
C ASP A 49 6.80 19.73 12.17
N ALA A 50 7.90 19.03 11.87
CA ALA A 50 9.23 19.62 11.91
C ALA A 50 9.46 20.73 10.86
N THR A 51 8.60 20.88 9.87
CA THR A 51 8.62 22.00 8.90
C THR A 51 8.03 23.30 9.48
N GLY A 52 7.44 23.23 10.68
CA GLY A 52 6.72 24.32 11.30
C GLY A 52 5.24 24.39 10.95
N ASN A 53 4.74 23.49 10.10
CA ASN A 53 3.30 23.25 9.90
C ASN A 53 2.79 22.23 10.92
N HIS A 54 1.49 21.95 10.92
CA HIS A 54 0.91 20.96 11.83
C HIS A 54 0.05 19.93 11.07
N TRP A 55 0.37 18.65 11.29
CA TRP A 55 -0.42 17.52 10.77
C TRP A 55 -1.68 17.35 11.61
N VAL A 56 -2.84 17.53 10.99
CA VAL A 56 -4.13 17.19 11.58
C VAL A 56 -4.53 15.81 11.07
N ASP A 57 -4.52 14.83 11.96
CA ASP A 57 -4.79 13.44 11.60
C ASP A 57 -6.24 13.21 11.20
N GLY A 58 -6.46 12.78 9.96
CA GLY A 58 -7.75 12.47 9.38
C GLY A 58 -7.94 10.98 9.10
N ALA A 59 -7.49 10.10 10.01
CA ALA A 59 -7.58 8.66 9.85
C ALA A 59 -9.04 8.17 9.75
N ILE A 60 -9.33 7.33 8.74
CA ILE A 60 -10.64 6.73 8.49
C ILE A 60 -10.48 5.21 8.53
N ALA A 61 -11.08 4.58 9.54
CA ALA A 61 -11.03 3.13 9.70
C ALA A 61 -11.83 2.38 8.62
N GLY A 62 -11.50 1.10 8.40
CA GLY A 62 -12.19 0.23 7.44
C GLY A 62 -11.46 0.05 6.10
N SER A 63 -10.18 0.42 6.06
CA SER A 63 -9.32 0.35 4.87
C SER A 63 -9.80 1.24 3.72
N GLY A 64 -9.11 1.19 2.56
CA GLY A 64 -9.42 2.02 1.41
C GLY A 64 -10.84 1.83 0.86
N GLY A 65 -11.44 0.64 1.01
CA GLY A 65 -12.82 0.39 0.58
C GLY A 65 -13.85 1.27 1.28
N THR A 66 -13.65 1.60 2.56
CA THR A 66 -14.50 2.52 3.34
C THR A 66 -14.04 3.97 3.19
N ALA A 67 -12.74 4.21 3.26
CA ALA A 67 -12.19 5.57 3.32
C ALA A 67 -12.33 6.33 2.00
N ARG A 68 -12.02 5.69 0.85
CA ARG A 68 -12.06 6.35 -0.46
C ARG A 68 -13.41 7.00 -0.79
N PRO A 69 -14.57 6.31 -0.69
CA PRO A 69 -15.86 6.97 -0.94
C PRO A 69 -16.11 8.20 -0.07
N ILE A 70 -15.68 8.18 1.19
CA ILE A 70 -15.80 9.32 2.12
C ILE A 70 -14.92 10.48 1.65
N MET A 71 -13.66 10.21 1.30
CA MET A 71 -12.71 11.20 0.79
C MET A 71 -13.21 11.84 -0.50
N ILE A 72 -13.67 11.02 -1.47
CA ILE A 72 -14.23 11.48 -2.74
C ILE A 72 -15.48 12.35 -2.50
N SER A 73 -16.39 11.91 -1.64
CA SER A 73 -17.62 12.66 -1.31
C SER A 73 -17.31 14.03 -0.70
N ARG A 74 -16.33 14.14 0.20
CA ARG A 74 -15.91 15.41 0.79
C ARG A 74 -15.34 16.35 -0.28
N ILE A 75 -14.45 15.85 -1.15
CA ILE A 75 -13.83 16.64 -2.21
C ILE A 75 -14.88 17.17 -3.20
N THR A 76 -15.77 16.29 -3.67
CA THR A 76 -16.83 16.64 -4.62
C THR A 76 -17.92 17.51 -3.99
N GLY A 77 -18.16 17.36 -2.69
CA GLY A 77 -19.10 18.15 -1.91
C GLY A 77 -18.61 19.55 -1.52
N GLY A 78 -17.34 19.89 -1.83
CA GLY A 78 -16.78 21.23 -1.55
C GLY A 78 -16.24 21.40 -0.12
N ASP A 79 -16.01 20.31 0.62
CA ASP A 79 -15.34 20.26 1.93
C ASP A 79 -14.03 19.46 1.84
N PRO A 80 -13.07 19.85 1.00
CA PRO A 80 -11.85 19.10 0.81
C PRO A 80 -10.90 19.19 2.02
N MET A 81 -10.22 18.08 2.31
CA MET A 81 -9.09 18.01 3.22
C MET A 81 -7.84 18.65 2.60
N GLY A 82 -6.78 18.84 3.40
CA GLY A 82 -5.50 19.35 2.94
C GLY A 82 -4.72 18.40 2.04
N ALA A 83 -4.73 17.12 2.39
CA ALA A 83 -4.17 16.04 1.59
C ALA A 83 -4.97 14.75 1.81
N THR A 84 -4.95 13.85 0.84
CA THR A 84 -5.67 12.59 0.92
C THR A 84 -4.86 11.44 0.34
N GLN A 85 -4.88 10.29 1.01
CA GLN A 85 -4.31 9.07 0.51
C GLN A 85 -5.18 8.45 -0.57
N PHE A 86 -4.56 8.05 -1.68
CA PHE A 86 -5.06 7.05 -2.63
C PHE A 86 -3.89 6.14 -3.03
N ASN A 87 -4.16 5.02 -3.69
CA ASN A 87 -3.10 4.33 -4.41
C ASN A 87 -2.78 5.14 -5.68
N HIS A 88 -1.49 5.26 -6.02
CA HIS A 88 -1.12 5.92 -7.27
C HIS A 88 -1.59 5.10 -8.48
N GLY A 89 -1.95 5.80 -9.56
CA GLY A 89 -2.57 5.20 -10.74
C GLY A 89 -3.94 5.80 -11.01
N ARG A 90 -4.97 4.97 -11.22
CA ARG A 90 -6.26 5.43 -11.72
C ARG A 90 -7.29 5.78 -10.63
N GLN A 91 -7.01 5.57 -9.35
CA GLN A 91 -7.98 5.80 -8.27
C GLN A 91 -8.46 7.25 -8.12
N ALA A 92 -7.62 8.23 -8.44
CA ALA A 92 -7.98 9.66 -8.37
C ALA A 92 -8.24 10.28 -9.76
N GLU A 93 -8.26 9.47 -10.83
CA GLU A 93 -8.34 9.96 -12.21
C GLU A 93 -9.55 10.86 -12.45
N GLU A 94 -10.73 10.46 -11.98
CA GLU A 94 -11.98 11.25 -12.12
C GLU A 94 -11.90 12.60 -11.39
N LEU A 95 -11.32 12.64 -10.20
CA LEU A 95 -11.14 13.88 -9.43
C LEU A 95 -10.17 14.83 -10.13
N VAL A 96 -9.13 14.29 -10.77
CA VAL A 96 -8.18 15.09 -11.58
C VAL A 96 -8.87 15.62 -12.83
N GLN A 97 -9.63 14.80 -13.55
CA GLN A 97 -10.38 15.20 -14.74
C GLN A 97 -11.45 16.24 -14.41
N ALA A 98 -12.07 16.16 -13.24
CA ALA A 98 -13.01 17.16 -12.74
C ALA A 98 -12.34 18.48 -12.30
N GLY A 99 -10.99 18.56 -12.36
CA GLY A 99 -10.25 19.76 -11.96
C GLY A 99 -10.27 20.04 -10.45
N LEU A 100 -10.46 19.02 -9.63
CA LEU A 100 -10.55 19.14 -8.17
C LEU A 100 -9.21 18.93 -7.47
N MET A 101 -8.19 18.44 -8.19
CA MET A 101 -6.87 18.12 -7.66
C MET A 101 -5.82 19.14 -8.11
N ARG A 102 -4.87 19.39 -7.23
CA ARG A 102 -3.76 20.30 -7.45
C ARG A 102 -2.69 19.69 -8.33
N ASP A 103 -2.20 20.47 -9.28
CA ASP A 103 -1.02 20.18 -10.10
C ASP A 103 0.25 20.39 -9.26
N LEU A 104 1.06 19.36 -9.13
CA LEU A 104 2.33 19.35 -8.39
C LEU A 104 3.57 19.45 -9.31
N THR A 105 3.40 19.68 -10.60
CA THR A 105 4.49 19.65 -11.59
C THR A 105 5.63 20.61 -11.23
N ASP A 106 5.30 21.80 -10.72
CA ASP A 106 6.30 22.79 -10.31
C ASP A 106 7.11 22.30 -9.09
N VAL A 107 6.44 21.70 -8.09
CA VAL A 107 7.11 21.12 -6.91
C VAL A 107 7.99 19.97 -7.36
N ALA A 108 7.45 19.05 -8.15
CA ALA A 108 8.16 17.88 -8.66
C ALA A 108 9.41 18.27 -9.48
N THR A 109 9.31 19.34 -10.26
CA THR A 109 10.45 19.85 -11.06
C THR A 109 11.53 20.47 -10.17
N LYS A 110 11.14 21.31 -9.19
CA LYS A 110 12.07 21.95 -8.25
C LYS A 110 12.79 20.95 -7.36
N GLU A 111 12.11 19.91 -6.95
CA GLU A 111 12.63 18.83 -6.07
C GLU A 111 13.22 17.65 -6.86
N HIS A 112 13.38 17.78 -8.19
CA HIS A 112 14.01 16.78 -9.06
C HIS A 112 13.41 15.36 -8.94
N TRP A 113 12.10 15.25 -8.84
CA TRP A 113 11.41 13.95 -8.64
C TRP A 113 11.74 12.93 -9.73
N LYS A 114 11.94 13.35 -10.97
CA LYS A 114 12.37 12.47 -12.09
C LYS A 114 13.72 11.78 -11.84
N ASP A 115 14.58 12.41 -11.06
CA ASP A 115 15.93 11.91 -10.79
C ASP A 115 15.99 10.99 -9.59
N ILE A 116 15.08 11.14 -8.64
CA ILE A 116 15.09 10.43 -7.35
C ILE A 116 14.08 9.28 -7.25
N ILE A 117 12.94 9.35 -7.97
CA ILE A 117 11.90 8.31 -7.92
C ILE A 117 12.31 7.12 -8.80
N ARG A 118 12.29 5.92 -8.21
CA ARG A 118 12.63 4.66 -8.87
C ARG A 118 11.70 3.52 -8.44
N PRO A 119 11.19 2.74 -9.39
CA PRO A 119 11.31 2.92 -10.84
C PRO A 119 10.54 4.16 -11.33
N SER A 120 10.92 4.70 -12.50
CA SER A 120 10.29 5.92 -13.06
C SER A 120 8.79 5.77 -13.30
N SER A 121 8.31 4.54 -13.53
CA SER A 121 6.89 4.21 -13.68
C SER A 121 6.01 4.62 -12.48
N LEU A 122 6.61 4.85 -11.30
CA LEU A 122 5.87 5.39 -10.14
C LEU A 122 5.45 6.85 -10.38
N LEU A 123 6.34 7.64 -10.98
CA LEU A 123 6.01 9.02 -11.33
C LEU A 123 5.05 9.07 -12.52
N ASP A 124 5.18 8.12 -13.47
CA ASP A 124 4.24 7.99 -14.58
C ASP A 124 2.81 7.74 -14.09
N SER A 125 2.65 6.91 -13.04
CA SER A 125 1.33 6.62 -12.44
C SER A 125 0.74 7.80 -11.65
N CYS A 126 1.54 8.83 -11.32
CA CYS A 126 1.08 10.11 -10.78
C CYS A 126 0.84 11.16 -11.88
N THR A 127 1.10 10.83 -13.15
CA THR A 127 1.09 11.79 -14.26
C THR A 127 -0.16 11.59 -15.13
N ILE A 128 -0.98 12.62 -15.24
CA ILE A 128 -2.17 12.65 -16.08
C ILE A 128 -2.04 13.86 -17.04
N ASN A 129 -2.17 13.64 -18.33
CA ASN A 129 -2.03 14.67 -19.37
C ASN A 129 -0.75 15.51 -19.23
N GLY A 130 0.38 14.84 -18.88
CA GLY A 130 1.70 15.47 -18.74
C GLY A 130 1.91 16.28 -17.47
N LYS A 131 0.95 16.27 -16.53
CA LYS A 131 1.01 16.96 -15.24
C LYS A 131 1.03 15.96 -14.10
N ILE A 132 1.75 16.28 -13.02
CA ILE A 132 1.91 15.43 -11.84
C ILE A 132 0.89 15.82 -10.79
N TYR A 133 0.10 14.87 -10.31
CA TYR A 133 -0.99 15.10 -9.36
C TYR A 133 -0.83 14.38 -8.02
N CYS A 134 0.18 13.53 -7.86
CA CYS A 134 0.42 12.88 -6.58
C CYS A 134 1.90 12.80 -6.21
N ALA A 135 2.15 12.68 -4.90
CA ALA A 135 3.44 12.34 -4.33
C ALA A 135 3.40 10.86 -3.90
N PRO A 136 4.07 9.95 -4.62
CA PRO A 136 4.13 8.55 -4.20
C PRO A 136 4.98 8.41 -2.93
N VAL A 137 4.57 7.58 -1.97
CA VAL A 137 5.27 7.44 -0.69
C VAL A 137 5.91 6.09 -0.47
N ASN A 138 5.42 5.07 -1.16
CA ASN A 138 5.97 3.72 -1.09
C ASN A 138 5.72 2.92 -2.37
N ILE A 139 6.44 1.81 -2.48
CA ILE A 139 6.06 0.66 -3.28
C ILE A 139 5.53 -0.36 -2.28
N HIS A 140 4.24 -0.67 -2.33
CA HIS A 140 3.70 -1.79 -1.59
C HIS A 140 3.29 -2.91 -2.55
N SER A 141 3.80 -4.10 -2.29
CA SER A 141 3.56 -5.26 -3.13
C SER A 141 2.65 -6.27 -2.44
N TRP A 142 1.63 -6.71 -3.18
CA TRP A 142 0.74 -7.79 -2.76
C TRP A 142 1.41 -9.17 -2.76
N GLN A 143 2.47 -9.36 -3.49
CA GLN A 143 3.00 -10.62 -3.96
C GLN A 143 3.72 -11.45 -2.87
N TRP A 144 3.09 -11.62 -1.68
CA TRP A 144 3.70 -12.32 -0.55
C TRP A 144 2.78 -13.38 0.06
N LEU A 145 3.41 -14.48 0.50
CA LEU A 145 2.85 -15.44 1.44
C LEU A 145 3.64 -15.37 2.74
N TRP A 146 2.96 -15.04 3.81
CA TRP A 146 3.51 -14.95 5.17
C TRP A 146 3.19 -16.23 5.92
N LEU A 147 4.19 -16.90 6.50
CA LEU A 147 4.07 -18.20 7.13
C LEU A 147 4.49 -18.14 8.60
N SER A 148 3.70 -18.74 9.50
CA SER A 148 4.01 -18.88 10.92
C SER A 148 4.91 -20.08 11.17
N ASN A 149 6.20 -19.88 11.45
CA ASN A 149 7.11 -20.98 11.73
C ASN A 149 6.65 -21.82 12.94
N ALA A 150 6.05 -21.17 13.93
CA ALA A 150 5.48 -21.84 15.10
C ALA A 150 4.29 -22.75 14.76
N ALA A 151 3.42 -22.36 13.82
CA ALA A 151 2.28 -23.15 13.37
C ALA A 151 2.73 -24.44 12.69
N PHE A 152 3.69 -24.37 11.76
CA PHE A 152 4.23 -25.56 11.08
C PHE A 152 4.95 -26.49 12.04
N LYS A 153 5.75 -25.93 12.95
CA LYS A 153 6.40 -26.73 14.02
C LYS A 153 5.36 -27.47 14.88
N LYS A 154 4.26 -26.80 15.27
CA LYS A 154 3.16 -27.41 16.05
C LYS A 154 2.46 -28.50 15.24
N ALA A 155 2.28 -28.33 13.94
CA ALA A 155 1.68 -29.32 13.05
C ALA A 155 2.62 -30.50 12.74
N GLY A 156 3.90 -30.42 13.11
CA GLY A 156 4.90 -31.46 12.87
C GLY A 156 5.34 -31.58 11.41
N VAL A 157 5.27 -30.47 10.66
CA VAL A 157 5.68 -30.40 9.24
C VAL A 157 6.67 -29.25 9.02
N GLU A 158 7.47 -29.39 7.97
CA GLU A 158 8.41 -28.34 7.56
C GLU A 158 7.68 -27.06 7.07
N VAL A 159 8.33 -25.92 7.22
CA VAL A 159 7.82 -24.65 6.68
C VAL A 159 7.90 -24.72 5.15
N PRO A 160 6.76 -24.52 4.43
CA PRO A 160 6.72 -24.57 2.98
C PRO A 160 7.66 -23.55 2.31
N LYS A 161 8.17 -23.91 1.14
CA LYS A 161 9.03 -23.05 0.31
C LYS A 161 8.31 -22.47 -0.90
N ASN A 162 7.12 -22.98 -1.21
CA ASN A 162 6.28 -22.55 -2.32
C ASN A 162 4.81 -22.85 -2.05
N TRP A 163 3.94 -22.38 -2.97
CA TRP A 163 2.49 -22.55 -2.87
C TRP A 163 2.06 -24.01 -2.82
N ASP A 164 2.63 -24.89 -3.66
CA ASP A 164 2.23 -26.30 -3.73
C ASP A 164 2.57 -27.03 -2.41
N GLU A 165 3.73 -26.77 -1.84
CA GLU A 165 4.10 -27.29 -0.53
C GLU A 165 3.20 -26.76 0.58
N PHE A 166 2.76 -25.47 0.48
CA PHE A 166 1.82 -24.90 1.43
C PHE A 166 0.46 -25.60 1.37
N VAL A 167 -0.08 -25.81 0.17
CA VAL A 167 -1.33 -26.56 -0.04
C VAL A 167 -1.20 -27.98 0.49
N ALA A 168 -0.08 -28.65 0.24
CA ALA A 168 0.18 -30.01 0.73
C ALA A 168 0.27 -30.09 2.27
N ALA A 169 0.70 -29.03 2.93
CA ALA A 169 0.78 -28.96 4.39
C ALA A 169 -0.57 -28.67 5.07
N ALA A 170 -1.58 -28.18 4.35
CA ALA A 170 -2.87 -27.77 4.90
C ALA A 170 -3.58 -28.84 5.74
N PRO A 171 -3.65 -30.14 5.33
CA PRO A 171 -4.29 -31.18 6.16
C PRO A 171 -3.60 -31.40 7.51
N ALA A 172 -2.28 -31.22 7.59
CA ALA A 172 -1.54 -31.35 8.84
C ALA A 172 -1.82 -30.18 9.79
N LEU A 173 -1.93 -28.96 9.24
CA LEU A 173 -2.36 -27.77 10.00
C LEU A 173 -3.77 -27.95 10.55
N GLU A 174 -4.73 -28.37 9.73
CA GLU A 174 -6.11 -28.63 10.14
C GLU A 174 -6.18 -29.68 11.26
N LYS A 175 -5.44 -30.77 11.13
CA LYS A 175 -5.35 -31.82 12.18
C LYS A 175 -4.77 -31.28 13.48
N ALA A 176 -3.89 -30.29 13.42
CA ALA A 176 -3.33 -29.62 14.61
C ALA A 176 -4.25 -28.52 15.18
N GLY A 177 -5.45 -28.33 14.61
CA GLY A 177 -6.39 -27.27 14.99
C GLY A 177 -5.95 -25.87 14.57
N ILE A 178 -5.18 -25.78 13.49
CA ILE A 178 -4.65 -24.53 12.94
C ILE A 178 -5.35 -24.25 11.61
N VAL A 179 -5.84 -23.02 11.41
CA VAL A 179 -6.39 -22.58 10.12
C VAL A 179 -5.25 -22.55 9.10
N PRO A 180 -5.33 -23.27 7.98
CA PRO A 180 -4.21 -23.26 7.03
C PRO A 180 -3.91 -21.86 6.48
N LEU A 181 -4.93 -21.15 5.98
CA LEU A 181 -4.79 -19.84 5.37
C LEU A 181 -5.72 -18.82 6.05
N ALA A 182 -5.17 -17.75 6.60
CA ALA A 182 -5.94 -16.63 7.14
C ALA A 182 -6.28 -15.63 6.02
N ILE A 183 -7.54 -15.30 5.87
CA ILE A 183 -8.07 -14.22 4.99
C ILE A 183 -9.17 -13.49 5.76
N GLY A 184 -9.13 -12.16 5.78
CA GLY A 184 -10.21 -11.36 6.36
C GLY A 184 -11.38 -11.16 5.39
N GLY A 185 -12.52 -10.74 5.93
CA GLY A 185 -13.78 -10.58 5.19
C GLY A 185 -13.89 -9.31 4.35
N GLN A 186 -12.90 -8.42 4.36
CA GLN A 186 -12.92 -7.23 3.49
C GLN A 186 -12.78 -7.64 2.02
N PRO A 187 -13.65 -7.15 1.09
CA PRO A 187 -13.69 -7.60 -0.31
C PRO A 187 -12.34 -7.55 -1.05
N TRP A 188 -11.55 -6.54 -0.80
CA TRP A 188 -10.24 -6.34 -1.43
C TRP A 188 -9.23 -7.46 -1.10
N GLN A 189 -9.39 -8.18 0.03
CA GLN A 189 -8.45 -9.25 0.43
C GLN A 189 -8.58 -10.47 -0.49
N ALA A 190 -9.80 -10.89 -0.82
CA ALA A 190 -10.05 -11.98 -1.76
C ALA A 190 -9.52 -11.64 -3.17
N THR A 191 -9.75 -10.39 -3.62
CA THR A 191 -9.25 -9.89 -4.90
C THR A 191 -7.72 -9.87 -4.94
N GLY A 192 -7.09 -9.36 -3.90
CA GLY A 192 -5.63 -9.34 -3.79
C GLY A 192 -5.03 -10.73 -3.76
N ALA A 193 -5.63 -11.68 -3.03
CA ALA A 193 -5.19 -13.06 -3.02
C ALA A 193 -5.26 -13.71 -4.42
N PHE A 194 -6.34 -13.44 -5.19
CA PHE A 194 -6.45 -13.90 -6.58
C PHE A 194 -5.37 -13.29 -7.48
N ASP A 195 -5.12 -11.98 -7.39
CA ASP A 195 -4.09 -11.31 -8.20
C ASP A 195 -2.68 -11.87 -7.90
N VAL A 196 -2.41 -12.22 -6.64
CA VAL A 196 -1.15 -12.87 -6.24
C VAL A 196 -1.05 -14.28 -6.83
N LEU A 197 -2.10 -15.09 -6.72
CA LEU A 197 -2.16 -16.42 -7.29
C LEU A 197 -2.00 -16.38 -8.82
N MET A 198 -2.59 -15.37 -9.47
CA MET A 198 -2.48 -15.21 -10.91
C MET A 198 -1.03 -15.00 -11.35
N VAL A 199 -0.29 -14.11 -10.68
CA VAL A 199 1.13 -13.90 -10.99
C VAL A 199 1.97 -15.15 -10.67
N ALA A 200 1.71 -15.78 -9.54
CA ALA A 200 2.45 -16.96 -9.13
C ALA A 200 2.26 -18.15 -10.08
N ILE A 201 1.04 -18.40 -10.55
CA ILE A 201 0.68 -19.60 -11.32
C ILE A 201 0.71 -19.35 -12.82
N ALA A 202 0.10 -18.26 -13.30
CA ALA A 202 0.00 -17.95 -14.71
C ALA A 202 1.14 -17.07 -15.24
N GLY A 203 1.92 -16.45 -14.35
CA GLY A 203 3.10 -15.66 -14.67
C GLY A 203 2.81 -14.24 -15.14
N LYS A 204 3.90 -13.47 -15.25
CA LYS A 204 3.91 -12.05 -15.58
C LYS A 204 3.24 -11.73 -16.93
N ASP A 205 3.55 -12.52 -17.96
CA ASP A 205 3.05 -12.26 -19.32
C ASP A 205 1.54 -12.45 -19.41
N THR A 206 1.01 -13.47 -18.74
CA THR A 206 -0.44 -13.71 -18.69
C THR A 206 -1.14 -12.60 -17.90
N PHE A 207 -0.55 -12.18 -16.76
CA PHE A 207 -1.04 -11.05 -15.98
C PHE A 207 -1.13 -9.77 -16.84
N GLN A 208 -0.07 -9.46 -17.61
CA GLN A 208 -0.04 -8.30 -18.48
C GLN A 208 -1.11 -8.39 -19.59
N LYS A 209 -1.25 -9.55 -20.24
CA LYS A 209 -2.28 -9.75 -21.27
C LYS A 209 -3.69 -9.53 -20.73
N VAL A 210 -3.99 -10.07 -19.54
CA VAL A 210 -5.33 -9.97 -18.95
C VAL A 210 -5.62 -8.55 -18.46
N PHE A 211 -4.74 -7.95 -17.67
CA PHE A 211 -5.03 -6.65 -17.04
C PHE A 211 -4.49 -5.44 -17.80
N GLY A 212 -3.35 -5.58 -18.47
CA GLY A 212 -2.78 -4.50 -19.26
C GLY A 212 -3.42 -4.41 -20.66
N ASP A 213 -3.52 -5.54 -21.35
CA ASP A 213 -4.03 -5.60 -22.73
C ASP A 213 -5.54 -5.88 -22.78
N ARG A 214 -6.17 -6.21 -21.66
CA ARG A 214 -7.60 -6.54 -21.51
C ARG A 214 -8.04 -7.70 -22.39
N ASP A 215 -7.17 -8.71 -22.53
CA ASP A 215 -7.43 -9.87 -23.37
C ASP A 215 -8.39 -10.87 -22.68
N ALA A 216 -9.68 -10.72 -22.98
CA ALA A 216 -10.73 -11.59 -22.47
C ALA A 216 -10.59 -13.05 -22.91
N LYS A 217 -9.93 -13.34 -24.06
CA LYS A 217 -9.70 -14.71 -24.52
C LYS A 217 -8.66 -15.38 -23.64
N VAL A 218 -7.60 -14.64 -23.26
CA VAL A 218 -6.62 -15.12 -22.28
C VAL A 218 -7.28 -15.29 -20.90
N ALA A 219 -8.14 -14.35 -20.48
CA ALA A 219 -8.88 -14.47 -19.22
C ALA A 219 -9.80 -15.70 -19.16
N ALA A 220 -10.39 -16.11 -20.29
CA ALA A 220 -11.17 -17.35 -20.43
C ALA A 220 -10.30 -18.60 -20.65
N GLY A 221 -8.99 -18.47 -20.75
CA GLY A 221 -8.09 -19.53 -21.17
C GLY A 221 -7.70 -20.53 -20.06
N PRO A 222 -7.00 -21.61 -20.42
CA PRO A 222 -6.67 -22.70 -19.50
C PRO A 222 -5.70 -22.29 -18.39
N GLU A 223 -4.81 -21.32 -18.62
CA GLU A 223 -3.89 -20.83 -17.58
C GLU A 223 -4.65 -20.14 -16.45
N ILE A 224 -5.68 -19.36 -16.78
CA ILE A 224 -6.54 -18.70 -15.78
C ILE A 224 -7.44 -19.72 -15.07
N ALA A 225 -7.84 -20.83 -15.74
CA ALA A 225 -8.54 -21.92 -15.08
C ALA A 225 -7.71 -22.55 -13.95
N LYS A 226 -6.39 -22.68 -14.13
CA LYS A 226 -5.49 -23.14 -13.07
C LYS A 226 -5.45 -22.15 -11.88
N VAL A 227 -5.50 -20.85 -12.15
CA VAL A 227 -5.55 -19.80 -11.12
C VAL A 227 -6.85 -19.90 -10.32
N PHE A 228 -8.00 -20.08 -10.99
CA PHE A 228 -9.29 -20.25 -10.29
C PHE A 228 -9.33 -21.53 -9.46
N LYS A 229 -8.67 -22.61 -9.92
CA LYS A 229 -8.51 -23.82 -9.10
C LYS A 229 -7.70 -23.54 -7.83
N ALA A 230 -6.61 -22.82 -7.95
CA ALA A 230 -5.79 -22.46 -6.77
C ALA A 230 -6.54 -21.49 -5.84
N ALA A 231 -7.35 -20.58 -6.38
CA ALA A 231 -8.23 -19.71 -5.59
C ALA A 231 -9.32 -20.52 -4.86
N ASP A 232 -9.82 -21.59 -5.46
CA ASP A 232 -10.72 -22.55 -4.82
C ASP A 232 -10.05 -23.31 -3.67
N ASP A 233 -8.80 -23.71 -3.85
CA ASP A 233 -7.99 -24.32 -2.78
C ASP A 233 -7.76 -23.29 -1.65
N ALA A 234 -7.43 -22.04 -1.98
CA ALA A 234 -7.25 -20.96 -1.00
C ALA A 234 -8.54 -20.70 -0.18
N ARG A 235 -9.72 -20.59 -0.82
CA ARG A 235 -10.98 -20.40 -0.09
C ARG A 235 -11.35 -21.58 0.80
N LYS A 236 -11.02 -22.83 0.39
CA LYS A 236 -11.22 -24.03 1.22
C LYS A 236 -10.34 -24.00 2.45
N MET A 237 -9.06 -23.66 2.29
CA MET A 237 -8.10 -23.54 3.39
C MET A 237 -8.43 -22.39 4.36
N SER A 238 -9.20 -21.40 3.92
CA SER A 238 -9.55 -20.23 4.74
C SER A 238 -10.88 -20.35 5.51
N LYS A 239 -11.59 -21.45 5.43
CA LYS A 239 -12.93 -21.64 6.06
C LYS A 239 -12.98 -21.35 7.56
N GLY A 240 -11.87 -21.48 8.27
CA GLY A 240 -11.76 -21.20 9.71
C GLY A 240 -11.32 -19.75 10.03
N SER A 241 -11.11 -18.90 9.01
CA SER A 241 -10.67 -17.53 9.17
C SER A 241 -11.87 -16.61 9.41
N ASN A 242 -12.39 -16.60 10.64
CA ASN A 242 -13.56 -15.82 11.02
C ASN A 242 -13.16 -14.42 11.52
N VAL A 243 -12.44 -13.65 10.71
CA VAL A 243 -12.00 -12.28 11.01
C VAL A 243 -12.39 -11.35 9.86
N GLN A 244 -12.59 -10.07 10.17
CA GLN A 244 -12.99 -9.07 9.17
C GLN A 244 -11.76 -8.34 8.59
N ASP A 245 -10.91 -7.83 9.46
CA ASP A 245 -9.81 -6.97 9.05
C ASP A 245 -8.54 -7.77 8.72
N TRP A 246 -7.78 -7.26 7.78
CA TRP A 246 -6.55 -7.89 7.31
C TRP A 246 -5.49 -8.08 8.41
N ASN A 247 -5.37 -7.10 9.33
CA ASN A 247 -4.43 -7.17 10.45
C ASN A 247 -4.87 -8.19 11.51
N GLN A 248 -6.17 -8.47 11.63
CA GLN A 248 -6.67 -9.57 12.45
C GLN A 248 -6.24 -10.93 11.85
N ALA A 249 -6.31 -11.07 10.52
CA ALA A 249 -5.80 -12.26 9.82
C ALA A 249 -4.28 -12.39 9.99
N THR A 250 -3.51 -11.28 9.89
CA THR A 250 -2.07 -11.27 10.18
C THR A 250 -1.80 -11.70 11.63
N ASN A 251 -2.60 -11.24 12.60
CA ASN A 251 -2.45 -11.64 13.99
C ASN A 251 -2.71 -13.14 14.22
N MET A 252 -3.55 -13.79 13.40
CA MET A 252 -3.68 -15.26 13.45
C MET A 252 -2.37 -15.95 13.07
N VAL A 253 -1.63 -15.44 12.10
CA VAL A 253 -0.30 -15.95 11.71
C VAL A 253 0.72 -15.68 12.81
N ILE A 254 0.76 -14.44 13.34
CA ILE A 254 1.64 -14.03 14.44
C ILE A 254 1.49 -14.93 15.65
N THR A 255 0.24 -15.27 16.00
CA THR A 255 -0.06 -16.10 17.18
C THR A 255 -0.06 -17.61 16.93
N GLY A 256 0.28 -18.06 15.72
CA GLY A 256 0.27 -19.47 15.33
C GLY A 256 -1.12 -20.12 15.27
N LYS A 257 -2.18 -19.30 15.20
CA LYS A 257 -3.57 -19.75 14.97
C LYS A 257 -3.84 -20.04 13.51
N ALA A 258 -3.05 -19.45 12.61
CA ALA A 258 -3.05 -19.76 11.18
C ALA A 258 -1.65 -20.13 10.69
N GLY A 259 -1.59 -21.00 9.66
CA GLY A 259 -0.36 -21.40 9.01
C GLY A 259 0.25 -20.29 8.17
N GLY A 260 -0.57 -19.60 7.41
CA GLY A 260 -0.12 -18.49 6.57
C GLY A 260 -1.21 -17.50 6.18
N GLN A 261 -0.79 -16.44 5.47
CA GLN A 261 -1.64 -15.40 4.92
C GLN A 261 -1.06 -14.92 3.58
N ILE A 262 -1.88 -14.85 2.53
CA ILE A 262 -1.56 -14.06 1.34
C ILE A 262 -1.92 -12.61 1.65
N MET A 263 -0.92 -11.75 1.74
CA MET A 263 -1.10 -10.33 2.09
C MET A 263 0.12 -9.53 1.63
N GLY A 264 -0.08 -8.25 1.37
CA GLY A 264 1.00 -7.38 0.97
C GLY A 264 2.07 -7.17 2.04
N ASP A 265 3.14 -6.52 1.63
CA ASP A 265 4.33 -6.28 2.46
C ASP A 265 4.04 -5.43 3.72
N TRP A 266 2.95 -4.68 3.75
CA TRP A 266 2.50 -3.95 4.95
C TRP A 266 2.19 -4.85 6.15
N ALA A 267 1.99 -6.16 5.95
CA ALA A 267 1.89 -7.11 7.05
C ALA A 267 3.15 -7.13 7.93
N GLN A 268 4.31 -6.76 7.39
CA GLN A 268 5.57 -6.67 8.14
C GLN A 268 5.49 -5.68 9.30
N GLY A 269 4.73 -4.59 9.17
CA GLY A 269 4.52 -3.64 10.26
C GLY A 269 3.86 -4.28 11.48
N GLU A 270 2.91 -5.20 11.28
CA GLU A 270 2.25 -5.93 12.36
C GLU A 270 3.18 -6.97 13.01
N PHE A 271 3.96 -7.72 12.21
CA PHE A 271 4.97 -8.62 12.74
C PHE A 271 6.04 -7.89 13.55
N ALA A 272 6.50 -6.73 13.07
CA ALA A 272 7.48 -5.91 13.76
C ALA A 272 6.93 -5.34 15.08
N LEU A 273 5.68 -4.88 15.10
CA LEU A 273 5.00 -4.39 16.30
C LEU A 273 4.86 -5.50 17.35
N ALA A 274 4.62 -6.73 16.92
CA ALA A 274 4.56 -7.92 17.78
C ALA A 274 5.96 -8.42 18.23
N GLY A 275 7.04 -7.75 17.84
CA GLY A 275 8.41 -8.12 18.17
C GLY A 275 8.93 -9.34 17.43
N GLN A 276 8.24 -9.79 16.37
CA GLN A 276 8.64 -10.96 15.60
C GLN A 276 9.76 -10.65 14.60
N LYS A 277 10.60 -11.64 14.36
CA LYS A 277 11.79 -11.54 13.49
C LYS A 277 11.60 -12.39 12.24
N ALA A 278 11.81 -11.76 11.08
CA ALA A 278 11.83 -12.44 9.79
C ALA A 278 12.90 -13.57 9.78
N GLY A 279 12.55 -14.71 9.19
CA GLY A 279 13.42 -15.90 9.13
C GLY A 279 13.47 -16.72 10.41
N THR A 280 13.09 -16.17 11.56
CA THR A 280 13.06 -16.87 12.85
C THR A 280 11.65 -17.23 13.27
N ASP A 281 10.79 -16.22 13.42
CA ASP A 281 9.42 -16.39 13.90
C ASP A 281 8.43 -16.59 12.75
N TYR A 282 8.70 -15.96 11.63
CA TYR A 282 7.92 -16.07 10.40
C TYR A 282 8.80 -16.16 9.16
N THR A 283 8.25 -16.78 8.12
CA THR A 283 8.88 -16.90 6.80
C THR A 283 8.05 -16.10 5.79
N CYS A 284 8.73 -15.41 4.86
CA CYS A 284 8.11 -14.68 3.76
C CYS A 284 8.50 -15.26 2.41
N LEU A 285 7.52 -15.54 1.58
CA LEU A 285 7.70 -16.06 0.23
C LEU A 285 7.18 -15.04 -0.80
N PRO A 286 8.08 -14.28 -1.45
CA PRO A 286 7.68 -13.41 -2.54
C PRO A 286 7.20 -14.26 -3.72
N GLY A 287 6.14 -13.81 -4.42
CA GLY A 287 5.53 -14.57 -5.52
C GLY A 287 5.12 -15.97 -5.14
N LEU A 288 4.73 -16.18 -3.86
CA LEU A 288 4.38 -17.48 -3.25
C LEU A 288 5.50 -18.53 -3.35
N GLY A 289 6.76 -18.12 -3.51
CA GLY A 289 7.89 -19.02 -3.73
C GLY A 289 7.89 -19.71 -5.09
N VAL A 290 7.06 -19.27 -6.04
CA VAL A 290 6.95 -19.82 -7.40
C VAL A 290 7.56 -18.87 -8.42
N ASN A 291 7.07 -17.62 -8.46
CA ASN A 291 7.59 -16.56 -9.31
C ASN A 291 7.94 -15.34 -8.46
N GLU A 292 9.22 -15.11 -8.21
CA GLU A 292 9.71 -13.98 -7.41
C GLU A 292 9.54 -12.66 -8.17
N ILE A 293 8.32 -12.15 -8.15
CA ILE A 293 7.88 -10.90 -8.77
C ILE A 293 7.19 -10.05 -7.70
N ILE A 294 7.37 -8.74 -7.74
CA ILE A 294 6.61 -7.79 -6.93
C ILE A 294 5.83 -6.83 -7.82
N SER A 295 4.68 -6.35 -7.31
CA SER A 295 3.96 -5.25 -7.94
C SER A 295 4.54 -3.91 -7.52
N THR A 296 4.53 -2.94 -8.44
CA THR A 296 4.93 -1.55 -8.17
C THR A 296 3.73 -0.66 -7.84
N GLY A 297 2.63 -1.24 -7.34
CA GLY A 297 1.56 -0.50 -6.69
C GLY A 297 2.08 0.24 -5.46
N GLY A 298 1.27 1.11 -4.90
CA GLY A 298 1.67 1.81 -3.68
C GLY A 298 0.74 2.96 -3.33
N ASP A 299 0.98 3.50 -2.15
CA ASP A 299 0.27 4.65 -1.65
C ASP A 299 0.87 5.95 -2.20
N ALA A 300 0.00 6.92 -2.41
CA ALA A 300 0.38 8.28 -2.74
C ALA A 300 -0.53 9.27 -2.03
N PHE A 301 -0.04 10.48 -1.81
CA PHE A 301 -0.89 11.59 -1.41
C PHE A 301 -1.24 12.46 -2.61
N TYR A 302 -2.52 12.75 -2.70
CA TYR A 302 -3.12 13.70 -3.61
C TYR A 302 -3.55 14.95 -2.83
N PHE A 303 -3.55 16.08 -3.49
CA PHE A 303 -3.76 17.38 -2.86
C PHE A 303 -4.97 18.04 -3.51
N PRO A 304 -6.15 18.09 -2.84
CA PRO A 304 -7.28 18.83 -3.36
C PRO A 304 -6.97 20.32 -3.51
N LEU A 305 -7.64 20.98 -4.46
CA LEU A 305 -7.55 22.43 -4.62
C LEU A 305 -8.14 23.14 -3.41
N LEU A 306 -7.36 24.03 -2.79
CA LEU A 306 -7.76 24.84 -1.64
C LEU A 306 -7.76 26.32 -2.00
N LYS A 307 -8.68 27.07 -1.40
CA LYS A 307 -8.73 28.54 -1.55
C LYS A 307 -7.75 29.25 -0.61
N ASP A 308 -7.35 28.60 0.46
CA ASP A 308 -6.43 29.14 1.48
C ASP A 308 -4.98 29.01 1.01
N GLU A 309 -4.30 30.13 0.83
CA GLU A 309 -2.91 30.19 0.37
C GLU A 309 -1.93 29.61 1.38
N ALA A 310 -2.16 29.76 2.70
CA ALA A 310 -1.29 29.20 3.72
C ALA A 310 -1.36 27.68 3.71
N LYS A 311 -2.56 27.10 3.58
CA LYS A 311 -2.74 25.66 3.42
C LYS A 311 -2.17 25.16 2.10
N SER A 312 -2.26 25.92 1.01
CA SER A 312 -1.65 25.55 -0.27
C SER A 312 -0.12 25.49 -0.18
N LYS A 313 0.52 26.42 0.58
CA LYS A 313 1.96 26.36 0.87
C LYS A 313 2.31 25.17 1.77
N ALA A 314 1.45 24.84 2.73
CA ALA A 314 1.61 23.65 3.57
C ALA A 314 1.49 22.35 2.76
N GLN A 315 0.64 22.30 1.73
CA GLN A 315 0.59 21.18 0.77
C GLN A 315 1.93 21.00 0.04
N ASP A 316 2.58 22.10 -0.40
CA ASP A 316 3.94 22.01 -1.00
C ASP A 316 4.98 21.48 -0.01
N ALA A 317 4.92 21.96 1.24
CA ALA A 317 5.80 21.47 2.28
C ALA A 317 5.58 19.96 2.56
N LEU A 318 4.33 19.51 2.62
CA LEU A 318 4.01 18.10 2.78
C LEU A 318 4.52 17.26 1.60
N ALA A 319 4.26 17.68 0.36
CA ALA A 319 4.70 16.99 -0.84
C ALA A 319 6.24 16.78 -0.86
N LYS A 320 7.00 17.78 -0.42
CA LYS A 320 8.46 17.68 -0.24
C LYS A 320 8.85 16.72 0.89
N THR A 321 8.18 16.82 2.03
CA THR A 321 8.43 15.99 3.22
C THR A 321 8.21 14.51 2.92
N LEU A 322 7.16 14.17 2.17
CA LEU A 322 6.86 12.79 1.78
C LEU A 322 7.99 12.13 0.99
N LEU A 323 8.75 12.90 0.22
CA LEU A 323 9.88 12.43 -0.58
C LEU A 323 11.26 12.73 0.05
N ASP A 324 11.31 13.29 1.25
CA ASP A 324 12.57 13.48 1.98
C ASP A 324 13.25 12.12 2.24
N PRO A 325 14.57 11.98 2.05
CA PRO A 325 15.26 10.69 2.22
C PRO A 325 15.07 10.06 3.61
N LYS A 326 15.11 10.86 4.68
CA LYS A 326 14.97 10.35 6.05
C LYS A 326 13.53 9.94 6.33
N THR A 327 12.58 10.72 5.83
CA THR A 327 11.15 10.41 5.93
C THR A 327 10.82 9.12 5.19
N GLN A 328 11.34 8.95 3.97
CA GLN A 328 11.16 7.73 3.18
C GLN A 328 11.70 6.49 3.91
N VAL A 329 12.87 6.58 4.52
CA VAL A 329 13.44 5.47 5.32
C VAL A 329 12.59 5.20 6.56
N ALA A 330 12.30 6.23 7.37
CA ALA A 330 11.58 6.07 8.62
C ALA A 330 10.18 5.47 8.42
N PHE A 331 9.42 5.99 7.46
CA PHE A 331 8.11 5.49 7.11
C PHE A 331 8.14 4.04 6.62
N ASN A 332 8.97 3.75 5.62
CA ASN A 332 8.95 2.44 4.96
C ASN A 332 9.49 1.32 5.86
N LEU A 333 10.47 1.59 6.74
CA LEU A 333 10.92 0.62 7.75
C LEU A 333 9.82 0.25 8.75
N LYS A 334 8.92 1.19 9.09
CA LYS A 334 7.78 0.93 9.98
C LYS A 334 6.63 0.24 9.24
N LYS A 335 6.34 0.71 8.01
CA LYS A 335 5.25 0.18 7.17
C LYS A 335 5.55 -1.23 6.65
N GLY A 336 6.84 -1.56 6.42
CA GLY A 336 7.26 -2.81 5.79
C GLY A 336 7.29 -2.75 4.27
N SER A 337 6.93 -1.61 3.67
CA SER A 337 6.96 -1.35 2.23
C SER A 337 8.35 -0.89 1.75
N LEU A 338 8.52 -0.74 0.44
CA LEU A 338 9.77 -0.24 -0.12
C LEU A 338 9.67 1.26 -0.41
N PRO A 339 10.74 2.05 -0.19
CA PRO A 339 10.75 3.46 -0.54
C PRO A 339 10.68 3.67 -2.05
N VAL A 340 10.14 4.81 -2.46
CA VAL A 340 10.10 5.23 -3.87
C VAL A 340 11.42 5.85 -4.34
N ARG A 341 12.36 6.07 -3.42
CA ARG A 341 13.69 6.64 -3.71
C ARG A 341 14.72 5.53 -3.87
N GLY A 342 15.54 5.63 -4.92
CA GLY A 342 16.64 4.71 -5.16
C GLY A 342 17.95 5.08 -4.45
N ASP A 343 18.01 6.23 -3.78
CA ASP A 343 19.21 6.83 -3.20
C ASP A 343 19.18 6.85 -1.65
N VAL A 344 18.40 5.98 -1.01
CA VAL A 344 18.27 5.91 0.44
C VAL A 344 18.98 4.68 1.03
N ASP A 345 19.45 4.82 2.28
CA ASP A 345 20.08 3.73 3.02
C ASP A 345 19.03 2.85 3.74
N LEU A 346 18.97 1.59 3.35
CA LEU A 346 18.06 0.58 3.89
C LEU A 346 18.82 -0.56 4.59
N THR A 347 20.00 -0.29 5.13
CA THR A 347 20.80 -1.28 5.88
C THR A 347 20.01 -1.87 7.05
N ALA A 348 19.12 -1.09 7.67
CA ALA A 348 18.25 -1.53 8.76
C ALA A 348 17.04 -2.38 8.31
N ALA A 349 16.83 -2.58 7.00
CA ALA A 349 15.74 -3.39 6.48
C ALA A 349 15.86 -4.85 6.97
N ASN A 350 14.72 -5.48 7.29
CA ASN A 350 14.67 -6.89 7.63
C ASN A 350 14.87 -7.78 6.38
N ASP A 351 15.00 -9.08 6.59
CA ASP A 351 15.29 -10.02 5.50
C ASP A 351 14.18 -10.08 4.44
N CYS A 352 12.92 -9.88 4.80
CA CYS A 352 11.81 -9.87 3.85
C CYS A 352 11.84 -8.57 3.00
N MET A 353 12.08 -7.41 3.60
CA MET A 353 12.29 -6.18 2.83
C MET A 353 13.50 -6.31 1.89
N LYS A 354 14.60 -6.91 2.34
CA LYS A 354 15.80 -7.15 1.50
C LYS A 354 15.46 -8.01 0.29
N LYS A 355 14.63 -9.06 0.44
CA LYS A 355 14.14 -9.84 -0.70
C LYS A 355 13.38 -8.97 -1.70
N GLY A 356 12.47 -8.10 -1.24
CA GLY A 356 11.75 -7.16 -2.09
C GLY A 356 12.67 -6.21 -2.84
N LEU A 357 13.68 -5.64 -2.16
CA LEU A 357 14.69 -4.78 -2.77
C LEU A 357 15.51 -5.50 -3.86
N GLU A 358 15.89 -6.74 -3.62
CA GLU A 358 16.61 -7.59 -4.59
C GLU A 358 15.75 -7.84 -5.85
N ILE A 359 14.46 -8.15 -5.68
CA ILE A 359 13.53 -8.36 -6.77
C ILE A 359 13.36 -7.06 -7.58
N LEU A 360 13.17 -5.92 -6.88
CA LEU A 360 13.07 -4.60 -7.49
C LEU A 360 14.34 -4.26 -8.30
N LYS A 361 15.52 -4.51 -7.74
CA LYS A 361 16.80 -4.29 -8.39
C LYS A 361 16.99 -5.14 -9.65
N LYS A 362 16.46 -6.37 -9.66
CA LYS A 362 16.48 -7.26 -10.84
C LYS A 362 15.48 -6.85 -11.92
N GLY A 363 14.57 -5.89 -11.64
CA GLY A 363 13.51 -5.48 -12.56
C GLY A 363 12.39 -6.52 -12.70
N ASN A 364 12.29 -7.48 -11.76
CA ASN A 364 11.21 -8.46 -11.74
C ASN A 364 9.94 -7.85 -11.16
N VAL A 365 9.39 -6.89 -11.86
CA VAL A 365 8.24 -6.11 -11.41
C VAL A 365 7.07 -6.17 -12.39
N ILE A 366 5.87 -5.96 -11.86
CA ILE A 366 4.64 -5.72 -12.62
C ILE A 366 3.98 -4.44 -12.12
N LYS A 367 3.13 -3.83 -12.95
CA LYS A 367 2.22 -2.79 -12.48
C LYS A 367 1.15 -3.40 -11.58
N GLY A 368 0.75 -2.68 -10.54
CA GLY A 368 -0.42 -3.05 -9.76
C GLY A 368 -1.71 -2.89 -10.58
N THR A 369 -2.76 -3.63 -10.23
CA THR A 369 -4.05 -3.53 -10.96
C THR A 369 -4.69 -2.15 -10.81
N ASP A 370 -4.42 -1.40 -9.73
CA ASP A 370 -4.85 0.00 -9.55
C ASP A 370 -4.24 0.97 -10.60
N GLN A 371 -3.13 0.58 -11.22
CA GLN A 371 -2.48 1.35 -12.30
C GLN A 371 -3.02 0.99 -13.68
N LEU A 372 -3.61 -0.20 -13.83
CA LEU A 372 -4.02 -0.77 -15.11
C LEU A 372 -5.53 -0.65 -15.37
N LEU A 373 -6.35 -0.79 -14.34
CA LEU A 373 -7.80 -0.87 -14.43
C LEU A 373 -8.48 0.36 -13.83
N SER A 374 -9.62 0.75 -14.37
CA SER A 374 -10.45 1.79 -13.79
C SER A 374 -11.02 1.38 -12.43
N ALA A 375 -11.46 2.37 -11.66
CA ALA A 375 -12.07 2.14 -10.34
C ALA A 375 -13.32 1.25 -10.45
N ASP A 376 -14.11 1.40 -11.53
CA ASP A 376 -15.29 0.58 -11.78
C ASP A 376 -14.94 -0.89 -12.06
N THR A 377 -13.96 -1.14 -12.94
CA THR A 377 -13.48 -2.51 -13.22
C THR A 377 -12.91 -3.17 -11.97
N GLN A 378 -12.16 -2.43 -11.15
CA GLN A 378 -11.67 -2.92 -9.86
C GLN A 378 -12.82 -3.30 -8.92
N LYS A 379 -13.87 -2.47 -8.85
CA LYS A 379 -15.06 -2.76 -8.03
C LYS A 379 -15.77 -4.03 -8.49
N GLN A 380 -15.96 -4.22 -9.79
CA GLN A 380 -16.57 -5.44 -10.35
C GLN A 380 -15.75 -6.70 -10.03
N LYS A 381 -14.41 -6.61 -10.06
CA LYS A 381 -13.51 -7.68 -9.60
C LYS A 381 -13.69 -7.97 -8.11
N GLU A 382 -13.71 -6.93 -7.27
CA GLU A 382 -13.91 -7.08 -5.83
C GLU A 382 -15.24 -7.79 -5.51
N ASP A 383 -16.31 -7.45 -6.19
CA ASP A 383 -17.62 -8.07 -6.03
C ASP A 383 -17.59 -9.55 -6.44
N LEU A 384 -16.98 -9.87 -7.59
CA LEU A 384 -16.84 -11.25 -8.06
C LEU A 384 -16.05 -12.11 -7.06
N PHE A 385 -14.85 -11.65 -6.64
CA PHE A 385 -14.00 -12.47 -5.77
C PHE A 385 -14.52 -12.55 -4.34
N SER A 386 -15.16 -11.48 -3.85
CA SER A 386 -15.87 -11.52 -2.56
C SER A 386 -16.98 -12.59 -2.58
N GLU A 387 -17.80 -12.62 -3.64
CA GLU A 387 -18.83 -13.63 -3.83
C GLU A 387 -18.22 -15.04 -3.98
N PHE A 388 -17.18 -15.20 -4.79
CA PHE A 388 -16.53 -16.49 -5.02
C PHE A 388 -15.97 -17.09 -3.72
N PHE A 389 -15.34 -16.28 -2.87
CA PHE A 389 -14.80 -16.75 -1.59
C PHE A 389 -15.90 -17.04 -0.57
N ALA A 390 -17.01 -16.28 -0.57
CA ALA A 390 -18.12 -16.44 0.37
C ALA A 390 -19.08 -17.57 -0.04
N ASN A 391 -19.21 -17.88 -1.34
CA ASN A 391 -20.20 -18.81 -1.86
C ASN A 391 -19.57 -20.13 -2.38
N PRO A 392 -19.55 -21.20 -1.58
CA PRO A 392 -18.98 -22.50 -2.01
C PRO A 392 -19.67 -23.12 -3.23
N SER A 393 -20.91 -22.69 -3.56
CA SER A 393 -21.65 -23.20 -4.71
C SER A 393 -21.18 -22.60 -6.06
N MET A 394 -20.49 -21.45 -6.02
CA MET A 394 -19.90 -20.88 -7.23
C MET A 394 -18.69 -21.71 -7.65
N THR A 395 -18.78 -22.36 -8.81
CA THR A 395 -17.67 -23.17 -9.31
C THR A 395 -16.55 -22.29 -9.87
N PRO A 396 -15.30 -22.77 -9.91
CA PRO A 396 -14.18 -22.07 -10.56
C PRO A 396 -14.49 -21.67 -12.00
N GLU A 397 -15.18 -22.54 -12.78
CA GLU A 397 -15.53 -22.29 -14.18
C GLU A 397 -16.56 -21.15 -14.30
N ALA A 398 -17.57 -21.12 -13.42
CA ALA A 398 -18.56 -20.04 -13.40
C ALA A 398 -17.93 -18.70 -13.03
N ALA A 399 -17.02 -18.69 -12.06
CA ALA A 399 -16.28 -17.50 -11.65
C ALA A 399 -15.34 -17.01 -12.75
N GLN A 400 -14.62 -17.92 -13.42
CA GLN A 400 -13.74 -17.58 -14.55
C GLN A 400 -14.54 -16.97 -15.72
N LYS A 401 -15.71 -17.51 -16.04
CA LYS A 401 -16.56 -16.95 -17.10
C LYS A 401 -16.92 -15.49 -16.78
N ARG A 402 -17.40 -15.22 -15.56
CA ARG A 402 -17.72 -13.83 -15.13
C ARG A 402 -16.49 -12.93 -15.13
N PHE A 403 -15.34 -13.45 -14.72
CA PHE A 403 -14.08 -12.71 -14.78
C PHE A 403 -13.71 -12.30 -16.20
N ALA A 404 -13.83 -13.22 -17.17
CA ALA A 404 -13.57 -12.92 -18.57
C ALA A 404 -14.55 -11.87 -19.13
N GLU A 405 -15.82 -11.88 -18.70
CA GLU A 405 -16.82 -10.87 -19.06
C GLU A 405 -16.44 -9.48 -18.49
N ILE A 406 -15.95 -9.41 -17.24
CA ILE A 406 -15.45 -8.18 -16.63
C ILE A 406 -14.25 -7.64 -17.42
N ILE A 407 -13.29 -8.49 -17.78
CA ILE A 407 -12.11 -8.09 -18.56
C ILE A 407 -12.51 -7.62 -19.97
N ALA A 408 -13.51 -8.26 -20.60
CA ALA A 408 -14.03 -7.84 -21.90
C ALA A 408 -14.70 -6.46 -21.89
N ALA A 409 -15.26 -6.07 -20.76
CA ALA A 409 -15.92 -4.77 -20.57
C ALA A 409 -14.98 -3.70 -19.98
N ALA A 410 -13.74 -4.06 -19.62
CA ALA A 410 -12.80 -3.13 -19.00
C ALA A 410 -12.35 -2.02 -19.94
N ASP A 411 -12.22 -0.79 -19.43
CA ASP A 411 -11.82 0.45 -20.11
C ASP A 411 -10.39 0.93 -19.75
#